data_7904509ba9e624318f7e24dce47fbb2e
#
_entry.id   7904509ba9e624318f7e24dce47fbb2e
#
_cell.length_a   1.000
_cell.length_b   1.000
_cell.length_c   1.000
_cell.angle_alpha   90.00
_cell.angle_beta   90.00
_cell.angle_gamma   90.00
#
_symmetry.space_group_name_H-M   'P 1'
#
loop_
_entity.id
_entity.type
_entity.pdbx_description
1 polymer ?
#
loop_
_entity_poly.entity_id
_entity_poly.type
_entity_poly.pdbx_seq_one_letter_code
_entity_poly.pdbx_strand_id
1 'polypeptide(L)'
;MEKKRIVVLGGGESGAGAAVLAKVKGYDVWLSDMGAIAPRYKALLDEYHVDYEERGHTEARILAADEVIKSPGIPETAPVIAKVKSKNIPVISEIEFAGRYTDAKMVCITGSNGKTTTTLLTYHILKEAGLNVGLAGNVGKSLALQVATEKHDVYVIELSSFQLDNMYEFKANIAVLMNITPDHLDRYGHKMENYVAAKFRILQNQTGDDSFIFWENDPIIAAQLKRLKIEAKMYPFTEQDETTASAYLEDGKVIFHTGSEEMEISRDELALKGLHNLYNSMAAGLSASILNIKKDVIRRALEDFEAVEHRLEYVATIDGVRYVNDSKATNVNSCWYALESMTTPVVLILGGKDKGNDYTEIEPFVKQKVKAIVCMGVDNAKLHAFFDSKVPAIADAGSMAEAVEKCRSFATEGDTVLLSPCCASFDLFKSYEDRGEQFKACVRAMQK
;
A
#
# COMPACT_ATOMS: atom_id res chain seq x y z
N MET A 1 23.20 23.87 -26.72
CA MET A 1 21.76 23.68 -26.47
C MET A 1 21.50 24.01 -25.01
N GLU A 2 20.49 24.83 -24.75
CA GLU A 2 20.05 25.12 -23.38
C GLU A 2 19.56 23.82 -22.73
N LYS A 3 19.93 23.56 -21.47
CA LYS A 3 19.52 22.35 -20.76
C LYS A 3 18.03 22.46 -20.45
N LYS A 4 17.26 21.40 -20.69
CA LYS A 4 15.87 21.31 -20.27
C LYS A 4 15.79 21.44 -18.75
N ARG A 5 14.88 22.30 -18.26
CA ARG A 5 14.70 22.57 -16.84
C ARG A 5 13.61 21.67 -16.25
N ILE A 6 14.00 20.91 -15.24
CA ILE A 6 13.10 20.09 -14.43
C ILE A 6 12.93 20.74 -13.06
N VAL A 7 11.69 20.97 -12.66
CA VAL A 7 11.36 21.38 -11.29
C VAL A 7 10.71 20.22 -10.57
N VAL A 8 11.21 19.92 -9.36
CA VAL A 8 10.67 18.87 -8.52
C VAL A 8 9.93 19.52 -7.35
N LEU A 9 8.66 19.17 -7.17
CA LEU A 9 7.82 19.64 -6.07
C LEU A 9 7.70 18.58 -4.99
N GLY A 10 8.18 18.93 -3.78
CA GLY A 10 8.28 18.08 -2.60
C GLY A 10 9.66 17.46 -2.43
N GLY A 11 10.26 17.62 -1.25
CA GLY A 11 11.63 17.21 -0.89
C GLY A 11 11.69 15.93 -0.05
N GLY A 12 10.66 15.05 -0.13
CA GLY A 12 10.68 13.73 0.48
C GLY A 12 11.38 12.69 -0.39
N GLU A 13 11.20 11.40 -0.08
CA GLU A 13 11.86 10.26 -0.74
C GLU A 13 11.75 10.32 -2.28
N SER A 14 10.51 10.41 -2.79
CA SER A 14 10.27 10.43 -4.25
C SER A 14 10.87 11.67 -4.93
N GLY A 15 10.73 12.85 -4.29
CA GLY A 15 11.22 14.10 -4.89
C GLY A 15 12.75 14.19 -4.88
N ALA A 16 13.38 13.84 -3.77
CA ALA A 16 14.86 13.82 -3.70
C ALA A 16 15.44 12.83 -4.73
N GLY A 17 14.86 11.63 -4.84
CA GLY A 17 15.27 10.64 -5.83
C GLY A 17 15.08 11.11 -7.28
N ALA A 18 13.93 11.75 -7.58
CA ALA A 18 13.67 12.31 -8.90
C ALA A 18 14.67 13.43 -9.26
N ALA A 19 14.97 14.29 -8.30
CA ALA A 19 15.94 15.37 -8.50
C ALA A 19 17.37 14.84 -8.76
N VAL A 20 17.78 13.81 -8.03
CA VAL A 20 19.07 13.13 -8.26
C VAL A 20 19.12 12.53 -9.67
N LEU A 21 18.08 11.76 -10.07
CA LEU A 21 18.02 11.17 -11.40
C LEU A 21 18.09 12.25 -12.50
N ALA A 22 17.31 13.30 -12.35
CA ALA A 22 17.32 14.40 -13.33
C ALA A 22 18.70 15.05 -13.42
N LYS A 23 19.39 15.26 -12.30
CA LYS A 23 20.75 15.79 -12.28
C LYS A 23 21.75 14.86 -12.96
N VAL A 24 21.70 13.56 -12.66
CA VAL A 24 22.55 12.53 -13.29
C VAL A 24 22.34 12.46 -14.80
N LYS A 25 21.09 12.70 -15.26
CA LYS A 25 20.74 12.75 -16.70
C LYS A 25 21.09 14.11 -17.36
N GLY A 26 21.66 15.04 -16.60
CA GLY A 26 22.21 16.28 -17.14
C GLY A 26 21.22 17.44 -17.28
N TYR A 27 20.04 17.35 -16.67
CA TYR A 27 19.06 18.43 -16.63
C TYR A 27 19.49 19.62 -15.76
N ASP A 28 18.88 20.79 -15.99
CA ASP A 28 18.88 21.90 -15.03
C ASP A 28 17.78 21.62 -14.00
N VAL A 29 18.15 21.37 -12.74
CA VAL A 29 17.25 20.85 -11.73
C VAL A 29 17.08 21.82 -10.58
N TRP A 30 15.82 22.07 -10.22
CA TRP A 30 15.45 22.82 -9.03
C TRP A 30 14.41 22.04 -8.22
N LEU A 31 14.67 21.81 -6.93
CA LEU A 31 13.71 21.18 -6.02
C LEU A 31 13.11 22.24 -5.11
N SER A 32 11.77 22.23 -4.93
CA SER A 32 11.04 23.17 -4.09
C SER A 32 10.09 22.45 -3.15
N ASP A 33 10.17 22.72 -1.85
CA ASP A 33 9.28 22.18 -0.81
C ASP A 33 8.64 23.29 0.02
N MET A 34 7.32 23.21 0.22
CA MET A 34 6.58 24.13 1.08
C MET A 34 6.91 23.95 2.56
N GLY A 35 7.32 22.76 2.97
CA GLY A 35 7.76 22.40 4.32
C GLY A 35 9.28 22.41 4.47
N ALA A 36 9.75 21.89 5.59
CA ALA A 36 11.15 21.64 5.84
C ALA A 36 11.57 20.29 5.25
N ILE A 37 12.67 20.27 4.52
CA ILE A 37 13.26 19.03 3.96
C ILE A 37 14.03 18.32 5.07
N ALA A 38 13.79 17.01 5.22
CA ALA A 38 14.49 16.21 6.22
C ALA A 38 16.02 16.18 5.98
N PRO A 39 16.85 16.19 7.04
CA PRO A 39 18.31 16.27 6.91
C PRO A 39 18.92 15.23 5.98
N ARG A 40 18.41 14.01 5.99
CA ARG A 40 18.88 12.92 5.11
C ARG A 40 18.69 13.22 3.62
N TYR A 41 17.59 13.90 3.26
CA TYR A 41 17.33 14.26 1.87
C TYR A 41 18.13 15.50 1.45
N LYS A 42 18.37 16.45 2.37
CA LYS A 42 19.30 17.57 2.10
C LYS A 42 20.70 17.05 1.82
N ALA A 43 21.20 16.13 2.66
CA ALA A 43 22.53 15.52 2.44
C ALA A 43 22.62 14.84 1.07
N LEU A 44 21.56 14.13 0.65
CA LEU A 44 21.49 13.52 -0.68
C LEU A 44 21.48 14.56 -1.80
N LEU A 45 20.69 15.63 -1.68
CA LEU A 45 20.63 16.71 -2.67
C LEU A 45 21.97 17.45 -2.78
N ASP A 46 22.62 17.71 -1.65
CA ASP A 46 23.95 18.36 -1.58
C ASP A 46 25.04 17.49 -2.24
N GLU A 47 25.02 16.16 -1.99
CA GLU A 47 25.94 15.20 -2.61
C GLU A 47 25.89 15.24 -4.14
N TYR A 48 24.66 15.35 -4.70
CA TYR A 48 24.47 15.40 -6.15
C TYR A 48 24.42 16.83 -6.71
N HIS A 49 24.74 17.83 -5.89
CA HIS A 49 24.74 19.25 -6.29
C HIS A 49 23.42 19.71 -6.91
N VAL A 50 22.30 19.31 -6.29
CA VAL A 50 20.95 19.75 -6.65
C VAL A 50 20.62 21.00 -5.86
N ASP A 51 20.29 22.08 -6.55
CA ASP A 51 19.80 23.30 -5.91
C ASP A 51 18.36 23.10 -5.41
N TYR A 52 18.06 23.56 -4.19
CA TYR A 52 16.74 23.43 -3.59
C TYR A 52 16.32 24.62 -2.75
N GLU A 53 15.01 24.74 -2.50
CA GLU A 53 14.42 25.64 -1.49
C GLU A 53 13.48 24.85 -0.58
N GLU A 54 13.32 25.35 0.63
CA GLU A 54 12.39 24.82 1.61
C GLU A 54 11.58 25.93 2.28
N ARG A 55 10.42 25.58 2.89
CA ARG A 55 9.53 26.50 3.61
C ARG A 55 8.90 27.57 2.72
N GLY A 56 8.70 27.23 1.45
CA GLY A 56 8.07 28.12 0.49
C GLY A 56 8.35 27.73 -0.95
N HIS A 57 7.72 28.43 -1.87
CA HIS A 57 7.83 28.22 -3.31
C HIS A 57 8.20 29.53 -4.01
N THR A 58 9.31 29.53 -4.74
CA THR A 58 9.66 30.61 -5.67
C THR A 58 8.94 30.41 -7.01
N GLU A 59 7.70 30.90 -7.11
CA GLU A 59 6.82 30.68 -8.25
C GLU A 59 7.48 30.94 -9.61
N ALA A 60 8.25 32.04 -9.73
CA ALA A 60 8.90 32.39 -10.97
C ALA A 60 9.85 31.29 -11.48
N ARG A 61 10.53 30.57 -10.56
CA ARG A 61 11.38 29.43 -10.91
C ARG A 61 10.55 28.21 -11.34
N ILE A 62 9.48 27.93 -10.59
CA ILE A 62 8.58 26.80 -10.89
C ILE A 62 7.92 26.99 -12.25
N LEU A 63 7.41 28.19 -12.54
CA LEU A 63 6.72 28.49 -13.81
C LEU A 63 7.67 28.65 -15.00
N ALA A 64 8.97 28.63 -14.78
CA ALA A 64 9.99 28.59 -15.83
C ALA A 64 10.45 27.14 -16.17
N ALA A 65 9.79 26.11 -15.59
CA ALA A 65 10.11 24.72 -15.86
C ALA A 65 9.60 24.29 -17.25
N ASP A 66 10.34 23.39 -17.91
CA ASP A 66 9.88 22.67 -19.08
C ASP A 66 8.98 21.47 -18.67
N GLU A 67 9.20 20.93 -17.48
CA GLU A 67 8.44 19.81 -16.89
C GLU A 67 8.53 19.85 -15.37
N VAL A 68 7.44 19.49 -14.71
CA VAL A 68 7.37 19.41 -13.24
C VAL A 68 7.16 17.97 -12.79
N ILE A 69 8.01 17.52 -11.88
CA ILE A 69 7.84 16.23 -11.21
C ILE A 69 7.19 16.50 -9.84
N LYS A 70 6.03 15.91 -9.60
CA LYS A 70 5.23 16.16 -8.40
C LYS A 70 5.25 14.97 -7.45
N SER A 71 5.59 15.22 -6.18
CA SER A 71 5.43 14.20 -5.12
C SER A 71 3.94 13.83 -4.94
N PRO A 72 3.61 12.55 -4.69
CA PRO A 72 2.22 12.07 -4.61
C PRO A 72 1.43 12.69 -3.44
N GLY A 73 2.12 13.14 -2.38
CA GLY A 73 1.50 13.85 -1.26
C GLY A 73 0.88 15.20 -1.61
N ILE A 74 1.35 15.86 -2.68
CA ILE A 74 0.85 17.17 -3.10
C ILE A 74 -0.47 16.98 -3.85
N PRO A 75 -1.59 17.59 -3.38
CA PRO A 75 -2.89 17.46 -4.04
C PRO A 75 -2.91 18.14 -5.41
N GLU A 76 -3.73 17.61 -6.33
CA GLU A 76 -3.98 18.23 -7.64
C GLU A 76 -4.61 19.63 -7.52
N THR A 77 -5.27 19.90 -6.40
CA THR A 77 -5.89 21.20 -6.06
C THR A 77 -4.93 22.19 -5.44
N ALA A 78 -3.65 21.83 -5.21
CA ALA A 78 -2.67 22.75 -4.65
C ALA A 78 -2.51 24.00 -5.56
N PRO A 79 -2.46 25.22 -4.99
CA PRO A 79 -2.37 26.44 -5.79
C PRO A 79 -1.21 26.47 -6.79
N VAL A 80 -0.05 25.93 -6.39
CA VAL A 80 1.11 25.83 -7.28
C VAL A 80 0.85 24.92 -8.46
N ILE A 81 0.16 23.80 -8.26
CA ILE A 81 -0.18 22.84 -9.34
C ILE A 81 -1.19 23.48 -10.32
N ALA A 82 -2.20 24.18 -9.80
CA ALA A 82 -3.15 24.90 -10.65
C ALA A 82 -2.44 25.94 -11.54
N LYS A 83 -1.46 26.68 -10.99
CA LYS A 83 -0.65 27.64 -11.77
C LYS A 83 0.21 26.96 -12.82
N VAL A 84 0.89 25.87 -12.50
CA VAL A 84 1.71 25.08 -13.43
C VAL A 84 0.84 24.57 -14.60
N LYS A 85 -0.32 24.00 -14.31
CA LYS A 85 -1.28 23.53 -15.32
C LYS A 85 -1.81 24.66 -16.19
N SER A 86 -2.08 25.85 -15.61
CA SER A 86 -2.54 27.02 -16.38
C SER A 86 -1.52 27.53 -17.40
N LYS A 87 -0.25 27.18 -17.22
CA LYS A 87 0.85 27.47 -18.16
C LYS A 87 1.12 26.31 -19.13
N ASN A 88 0.30 25.25 -19.13
CA ASN A 88 0.49 24.04 -19.92
C ASN A 88 1.86 23.37 -19.67
N ILE A 89 2.45 23.51 -18.49
CA ILE A 89 3.67 22.82 -18.11
C ILE A 89 3.27 21.38 -17.72
N PRO A 90 3.88 20.34 -18.32
CA PRO A 90 3.61 18.95 -17.97
C PRO A 90 3.91 18.68 -16.49
N VAL A 91 2.99 17.96 -15.83
CA VAL A 91 3.14 17.50 -14.45
C VAL A 91 3.13 15.98 -14.43
N ILE A 92 4.22 15.37 -13.99
CA ILE A 92 4.40 13.92 -13.98
C ILE A 92 4.76 13.41 -12.59
N SER A 93 4.60 12.11 -12.36
CA SER A 93 5.10 11.44 -11.16
C SER A 93 6.58 11.10 -11.26
N GLU A 94 7.20 10.83 -10.12
CA GLU A 94 8.57 10.29 -10.05
C GLU A 94 8.70 8.95 -10.79
N ILE A 95 7.67 8.10 -10.70
CA ILE A 95 7.62 6.80 -11.37
C ILE A 95 7.60 6.96 -12.90
N GLU A 96 6.79 7.89 -13.41
CA GLU A 96 6.75 8.26 -14.83
C GLU A 96 8.13 8.71 -15.31
N PHE A 97 8.77 9.59 -14.55
CA PHE A 97 10.08 10.10 -14.90
C PHE A 97 11.15 9.00 -14.90
N ALA A 98 11.18 8.18 -13.86
CA ALA A 98 12.15 7.10 -13.71
C ALA A 98 12.02 6.03 -14.81
N GLY A 99 10.79 5.69 -15.19
CA GLY A 99 10.51 4.69 -16.22
C GLY A 99 11.13 5.00 -17.59
N ARG A 100 11.43 6.27 -17.88
CA ARG A 100 12.10 6.70 -19.12
C ARG A 100 13.58 6.31 -19.21
N TYR A 101 14.20 5.87 -18.10
CA TYR A 101 15.63 5.67 -17.98
C TYR A 101 16.05 4.25 -17.59
N THR A 102 15.13 3.31 -17.67
CA THR A 102 15.40 1.91 -17.40
C THR A 102 14.59 1.00 -18.33
N ASP A 103 15.23 -0.09 -18.76
CA ASP A 103 14.59 -1.16 -19.55
C ASP A 103 14.21 -2.36 -18.67
N ALA A 104 14.31 -2.23 -17.34
CA ALA A 104 13.95 -3.28 -16.41
C ALA A 104 12.47 -3.64 -16.51
N LYS A 105 12.12 -4.90 -16.25
CA LYS A 105 10.72 -5.31 -16.17
C LYS A 105 10.03 -4.69 -14.95
N MET A 106 8.84 -4.16 -15.15
CA MET A 106 8.04 -3.49 -14.13
C MET A 106 6.89 -4.39 -13.68
N VAL A 107 6.95 -4.89 -12.44
CA VAL A 107 5.84 -5.57 -11.75
C VAL A 107 5.19 -4.55 -10.83
N CYS A 108 4.03 -4.06 -11.21
CA CYS A 108 3.35 -2.95 -10.53
C CYS A 108 2.11 -3.43 -9.81
N ILE A 109 2.00 -3.11 -8.52
CA ILE A 109 0.91 -3.56 -7.67
C ILE A 109 0.13 -2.36 -7.15
N THR A 110 -1.19 -2.34 -7.36
CA THR A 110 -2.13 -1.37 -6.80
C THR A 110 -3.38 -2.05 -6.24
N GLY A 111 -4.24 -1.28 -5.62
CA GLY A 111 -5.48 -1.71 -5.00
C GLY A 111 -5.83 -0.80 -3.82
N SER A 112 -7.00 -0.95 -3.23
CA SER A 112 -7.32 -0.28 -1.96
C SER A 112 -6.54 -0.94 -0.82
N ASN A 113 -6.58 -2.26 -0.74
CA ASN A 113 -5.94 -3.07 0.30
C ASN A 113 -5.02 -4.15 -0.31
N GLY A 114 -4.11 -4.71 0.51
CA GLY A 114 -3.22 -5.80 0.10
C GLY A 114 -1.95 -5.38 -0.65
N LYS A 115 -1.86 -4.17 -1.19
CA LYS A 115 -0.71 -3.68 -1.98
C LYS A 115 0.64 -4.02 -1.38
N THR A 116 0.90 -3.55 -0.17
CA THR A 116 2.23 -3.67 0.48
C THR A 116 2.60 -5.13 0.71
N THR A 117 1.66 -5.94 1.21
CA THR A 117 1.89 -7.36 1.45
C THR A 117 2.20 -8.08 0.14
N THR A 118 1.40 -7.86 -0.91
CA THR A 118 1.62 -8.46 -2.22
C THR A 118 2.95 -8.01 -2.83
N THR A 119 3.29 -6.71 -2.71
CA THR A 119 4.55 -6.16 -3.21
C THR A 119 5.75 -6.80 -2.52
N LEU A 120 5.74 -6.87 -1.19
CA LEU A 120 6.83 -7.44 -0.41
C LEU A 120 6.94 -8.95 -0.62
N LEU A 121 5.81 -9.66 -0.71
CA LEU A 121 5.78 -11.09 -0.99
C LEU A 121 6.31 -11.39 -2.40
N THR A 122 5.88 -10.63 -3.42
CA THR A 122 6.41 -10.74 -4.78
C THR A 122 7.92 -10.47 -4.81
N TYR A 123 8.36 -9.40 -4.15
CA TYR A 123 9.78 -9.08 -4.03
C TYR A 123 10.58 -10.22 -3.36
N HIS A 124 10.05 -10.80 -2.27
CA HIS A 124 10.65 -11.93 -1.59
C HIS A 124 10.82 -13.13 -2.51
N ILE A 125 9.75 -13.55 -3.21
CA ILE A 125 9.82 -14.68 -4.15
C ILE A 125 10.90 -14.46 -5.22
N LEU A 126 10.96 -13.25 -5.79
CA LEU A 126 11.95 -12.94 -6.83
C LEU A 126 13.39 -12.90 -6.30
N LYS A 127 13.58 -12.46 -5.05
CA LYS A 127 14.88 -12.51 -4.35
C LYS A 127 15.32 -13.94 -4.08
N GLU A 128 14.43 -14.80 -3.55
CA GLU A 128 14.69 -16.23 -3.33
C GLU A 128 14.98 -16.97 -4.64
N ALA A 129 14.42 -16.51 -5.76
CA ALA A 129 14.76 -16.98 -7.08
C ALA A 129 16.14 -16.54 -7.61
N GLY A 130 16.85 -15.67 -6.86
CA GLY A 130 18.16 -15.15 -7.22
C GLY A 130 18.14 -14.04 -8.26
N LEU A 131 16.99 -13.40 -8.51
CA LEU A 131 16.92 -12.29 -9.45
C LEU A 131 17.55 -11.02 -8.87
N ASN A 132 18.13 -10.20 -9.75
CA ASN A 132 18.53 -8.84 -9.41
C ASN A 132 17.29 -7.92 -9.45
N VAL A 133 16.57 -7.86 -8.34
CA VAL A 133 15.29 -7.16 -8.21
C VAL A 133 15.38 -5.96 -7.28
N GLY A 134 14.80 -4.83 -7.69
CA GLY A 134 14.61 -3.62 -6.90
C GLY A 134 13.19 -3.54 -6.32
N LEU A 135 13.06 -2.97 -5.12
CA LEU A 135 11.78 -2.69 -4.46
C LEU A 135 11.57 -1.17 -4.44
N ALA A 136 10.47 -0.70 -5.03
CA ALA A 136 10.25 0.73 -5.21
C ALA A 136 8.79 1.16 -5.06
N GLY A 137 8.56 2.47 -5.08
CA GLY A 137 7.24 3.09 -5.07
C GLY A 137 6.81 3.56 -3.69
N ASN A 138 5.58 3.22 -3.28
CA ASN A 138 5.03 3.61 -1.98
C ASN A 138 5.64 2.81 -0.81
N VAL A 139 6.36 1.76 -1.10
CA VAL A 139 7.20 0.96 -0.20
C VAL A 139 8.57 0.76 -0.85
N GLY A 140 9.60 0.59 -0.06
CA GLY A 140 10.98 0.52 -0.53
C GLY A 140 11.60 1.90 -0.74
N LYS A 141 12.53 2.01 -1.68
CA LYS A 141 13.22 3.25 -2.04
C LYS A 141 12.56 3.92 -3.26
N SER A 142 12.84 5.20 -3.48
CA SER A 142 12.50 5.89 -4.73
C SER A 142 12.98 5.09 -5.95
N LEU A 143 12.10 4.88 -6.93
CA LEU A 143 12.46 4.24 -8.20
C LEU A 143 13.52 5.08 -8.93
N ALA A 144 13.33 6.41 -8.95
CA ALA A 144 14.25 7.33 -9.61
C ALA A 144 15.64 7.29 -8.98
N LEU A 145 15.74 7.21 -7.65
CA LEU A 145 17.02 7.08 -6.98
C LEU A 145 17.73 5.78 -7.36
N GLN A 146 17.01 4.65 -7.33
CA GLN A 146 17.57 3.36 -7.73
C GLN A 146 18.02 3.37 -9.19
N VAL A 147 17.21 3.91 -10.11
CA VAL A 147 17.57 4.04 -11.53
C VAL A 147 18.80 4.95 -11.74
N ALA A 148 19.02 5.93 -10.85
CA ALA A 148 20.20 6.80 -10.90
C ALA A 148 21.48 6.12 -10.39
N THR A 149 21.36 5.25 -9.39
CA THR A 149 22.50 4.76 -8.58
C THR A 149 22.73 3.25 -8.64
N GLU A 150 21.73 2.50 -9.04
CA GLU A 150 21.72 1.03 -9.06
C GLU A 150 21.26 0.52 -10.44
N LYS A 151 21.46 -0.76 -10.72
CA LYS A 151 20.93 -1.40 -11.92
C LYS A 151 20.22 -2.69 -11.52
N HIS A 152 18.93 -2.76 -11.79
CA HIS A 152 18.11 -3.96 -11.59
C HIS A 152 17.53 -4.45 -12.91
N ASP A 153 17.26 -5.76 -12.98
CA ASP A 153 16.63 -6.39 -14.15
C ASP A 153 15.10 -6.38 -14.03
N VAL A 154 14.61 -6.32 -12.79
CA VAL A 154 13.18 -6.28 -12.47
C VAL A 154 12.97 -5.29 -11.32
N TYR A 155 11.90 -4.50 -11.37
CA TYR A 155 11.39 -3.74 -10.23
C TYR A 155 10.03 -4.24 -9.81
N VAL A 156 9.84 -4.44 -8.50
CA VAL A 156 8.52 -4.63 -7.89
C VAL A 156 8.11 -3.31 -7.27
N ILE A 157 6.99 -2.74 -7.74
CA ILE A 157 6.61 -1.36 -7.46
C ILE A 157 5.21 -1.31 -6.85
N GLU A 158 5.11 -0.81 -5.61
CA GLU A 158 3.83 -0.46 -5.04
C GLU A 158 3.36 0.89 -5.58
N LEU A 159 2.18 0.94 -6.21
CA LEU A 159 1.60 2.17 -6.76
C LEU A 159 0.35 2.59 -6.00
N SER A 160 0.38 3.81 -5.45
CA SER A 160 -0.81 4.50 -4.98
C SER A 160 -1.61 5.09 -6.15
N SER A 161 -2.90 5.35 -5.94
CA SER A 161 -3.72 6.05 -6.94
C SER A 161 -3.15 7.43 -7.29
N PHE A 162 -2.54 8.13 -6.31
CA PHE A 162 -1.93 9.45 -6.52
C PHE A 162 -0.69 9.44 -7.41
N GLN A 163 0.07 8.34 -7.41
CA GLN A 163 1.19 8.17 -8.35
C GLN A 163 0.66 7.87 -9.75
N LEU A 164 -0.36 7.01 -9.87
CA LEU A 164 -1.00 6.67 -11.13
C LEU A 164 -1.63 7.87 -11.83
N ASP A 165 -2.16 8.85 -11.08
CA ASP A 165 -2.79 10.06 -11.66
C ASP A 165 -1.85 10.86 -12.57
N ASN A 166 -0.54 10.83 -12.30
CA ASN A 166 0.49 11.57 -13.04
C ASN A 166 1.46 10.64 -13.80
N MET A 167 0.96 9.53 -14.30
CA MET A 167 1.65 8.59 -15.19
C MET A 167 0.97 8.59 -16.55
N TYR A 168 1.73 8.69 -17.66
CA TYR A 168 1.19 8.85 -19.01
C TYR A 168 1.79 7.86 -20.01
N GLU A 169 3.12 7.76 -20.06
CA GLU A 169 3.86 6.89 -20.98
C GLU A 169 4.39 5.62 -20.29
N PHE A 170 4.46 5.64 -18.95
CA PHE A 170 4.90 4.50 -18.17
C PHE A 170 4.03 3.27 -18.46
N LYS A 171 4.69 2.11 -18.53
CA LYS A 171 4.06 0.82 -18.78
C LYS A 171 4.43 -0.20 -17.71
N ALA A 172 3.43 -0.84 -17.11
CA ALA A 172 3.62 -2.02 -16.27
C ALA A 172 3.69 -3.28 -17.16
N ASN A 173 4.78 -4.05 -17.11
CA ASN A 173 4.85 -5.34 -17.80
C ASN A 173 3.93 -6.38 -17.14
N ILE A 174 3.84 -6.33 -15.82
CA ILE A 174 2.86 -7.08 -15.04
C ILE A 174 2.13 -6.08 -14.16
N ALA A 175 0.84 -5.86 -14.40
CA ALA A 175 -0.03 -5.04 -13.57
C ALA A 175 -0.85 -5.93 -12.65
N VAL A 176 -0.89 -5.59 -11.36
CA VAL A 176 -1.68 -6.29 -10.34
C VAL A 176 -2.67 -5.31 -9.72
N LEU A 177 -3.97 -5.60 -9.83
CA LEU A 177 -5.05 -4.85 -9.20
C LEU A 177 -5.74 -5.74 -8.17
N MET A 178 -5.42 -5.52 -6.88
CA MET A 178 -5.86 -6.39 -5.80
C MET A 178 -7.36 -6.29 -5.54
N ASN A 179 -7.87 -5.09 -5.38
CA ASN A 179 -9.28 -4.80 -5.06
C ASN A 179 -9.53 -3.30 -5.14
N ILE A 180 -10.80 -2.91 -5.21
CA ILE A 180 -11.22 -1.51 -5.17
C ILE A 180 -12.36 -1.34 -4.16
N THR A 181 -12.07 -0.69 -3.03
CA THR A 181 -13.03 -0.31 -2.00
C THR A 181 -12.89 1.18 -1.69
N PRO A 182 -13.94 1.87 -1.19
CA PRO A 182 -13.86 3.29 -0.89
C PRO A 182 -12.68 3.66 0.01
N ASP A 183 -11.78 4.51 -0.48
CA ASP A 183 -10.69 5.07 0.27
C ASP A 183 -10.24 6.39 -0.41
N HIS A 184 -9.70 7.33 0.38
CA HIS A 184 -9.17 8.61 -0.13
C HIS A 184 -10.13 9.42 -1.02
N LEU A 185 -11.46 9.28 -0.87
CA LEU A 185 -12.45 9.94 -1.73
C LEU A 185 -12.40 11.47 -1.62
N ASP A 186 -11.91 12.01 -0.51
CA ASP A 186 -11.60 13.43 -0.32
C ASP A 186 -10.66 13.98 -1.42
N ARG A 187 -9.73 13.18 -1.91
CA ARG A 187 -8.78 13.52 -2.99
C ARG A 187 -9.42 13.39 -4.39
N TYR A 188 -10.53 12.71 -4.52
CA TYR A 188 -11.23 12.41 -5.78
C TYR A 188 -12.60 13.10 -5.89
N GLY A 189 -12.80 14.21 -5.14
CA GLY A 189 -14.03 14.97 -5.15
C GLY A 189 -15.24 14.19 -4.65
N HIS A 190 -15.02 13.24 -3.73
CA HIS A 190 -16.01 12.32 -3.17
C HIS A 190 -16.74 11.48 -4.24
N LYS A 191 -16.09 11.22 -5.39
CA LYS A 191 -16.62 10.41 -6.48
C LYS A 191 -15.81 9.12 -6.62
N MET A 192 -16.47 8.00 -6.41
CA MET A 192 -15.86 6.67 -6.51
C MET A 192 -15.33 6.41 -7.93
N GLU A 193 -16.01 6.91 -8.96
CA GLU A 193 -15.64 6.74 -10.36
C GLU A 193 -14.25 7.33 -10.65
N ASN A 194 -13.90 8.45 -10.05
CA ASN A 194 -12.59 9.08 -10.22
C ASN A 194 -11.47 8.23 -9.59
N TYR A 195 -11.73 7.66 -8.40
CA TYR A 195 -10.79 6.77 -7.73
C TYR A 195 -10.59 5.46 -8.50
N VAL A 196 -11.67 4.89 -9.03
CA VAL A 196 -11.62 3.71 -9.91
C VAL A 196 -10.80 4.00 -11.15
N ALA A 197 -11.09 5.11 -11.83
CA ALA A 197 -10.37 5.54 -13.03
C ALA A 197 -8.86 5.70 -12.74
N ALA A 198 -8.49 6.31 -11.61
CA ALA A 198 -7.10 6.45 -11.20
C ALA A 198 -6.40 5.09 -11.07
N LYS A 199 -7.03 4.10 -10.42
CA LYS A 199 -6.44 2.77 -10.26
C LYS A 199 -6.30 1.99 -11.57
N PHE A 200 -7.28 2.10 -12.45
CA PHE A 200 -7.24 1.44 -13.77
C PHE A 200 -6.17 2.03 -14.70
N ARG A 201 -5.58 3.18 -14.39
CA ARG A 201 -4.41 3.70 -15.10
C ARG A 201 -3.18 2.78 -15.01
N ILE A 202 -3.14 1.83 -14.10
CA ILE A 202 -2.07 0.82 -14.05
C ILE A 202 -2.00 -0.01 -15.34
N LEU A 203 -3.11 -0.09 -16.11
CA LEU A 203 -3.20 -0.83 -17.37
C LEU A 203 -2.83 0.03 -18.59
N GLN A 204 -2.60 1.33 -18.40
CA GLN A 204 -2.26 2.20 -19.53
C GLN A 204 -1.00 1.70 -20.24
N ASN A 205 -0.96 1.85 -21.55
CA ASN A 205 0.14 1.47 -22.42
C ASN A 205 0.49 -0.04 -22.42
N GLN A 206 -0.27 -0.90 -21.74
CA GLN A 206 -0.10 -2.35 -21.86
C GLN A 206 -0.49 -2.84 -23.25
N THR A 207 0.17 -3.89 -23.70
CA THR A 207 -0.02 -4.56 -24.98
C THR A 207 -0.29 -6.05 -24.76
N GLY A 208 -0.50 -6.82 -25.82
CA GLY A 208 -0.68 -8.28 -25.74
C GLY A 208 0.54 -9.06 -25.20
N ASP A 209 1.68 -8.40 -25.05
CA ASP A 209 2.88 -9.02 -24.43
C ASP A 209 2.92 -8.83 -22.91
N ASP A 210 2.10 -7.91 -22.38
CA ASP A 210 2.02 -7.59 -20.97
C ASP A 210 0.95 -8.44 -20.26
N SER A 211 0.91 -8.40 -18.93
CA SER A 211 0.04 -9.23 -18.10
C SER A 211 -0.75 -8.40 -17.10
N PHE A 212 -2.02 -8.78 -16.90
CA PHE A 212 -2.91 -8.17 -15.94
C PHE A 212 -3.45 -9.21 -14.96
N ILE A 213 -3.09 -9.10 -13.69
CA ILE A 213 -3.52 -9.95 -12.58
C ILE A 213 -4.57 -9.19 -11.77
N PHE A 214 -5.71 -9.81 -11.46
CA PHE A 214 -6.79 -9.15 -10.74
C PHE A 214 -7.67 -10.14 -9.98
N TRP A 215 -8.29 -9.67 -8.90
CA TRP A 215 -9.32 -10.43 -8.18
C TRP A 215 -10.63 -10.41 -8.96
N GLU A 216 -11.07 -11.58 -9.41
CA GLU A 216 -12.22 -11.74 -10.32
C GLU A 216 -13.55 -11.37 -9.66
N ASN A 217 -13.68 -11.65 -8.36
CA ASN A 217 -14.94 -11.43 -7.62
C ASN A 217 -15.09 -10.01 -7.07
N ASP A 218 -14.12 -9.10 -7.30
CA ASP A 218 -14.31 -7.68 -6.99
C ASP A 218 -15.39 -7.08 -7.91
N PRO A 219 -16.55 -6.62 -7.36
CA PRO A 219 -17.66 -6.16 -8.19
C PRO A 219 -17.34 -4.90 -9.00
N ILE A 220 -16.42 -4.06 -8.51
CA ILE A 220 -16.03 -2.83 -9.20
C ILE A 220 -15.08 -3.15 -10.35
N ILE A 221 -14.10 -4.04 -10.11
CA ILE A 221 -13.20 -4.52 -11.18
C ILE A 221 -14.01 -5.22 -12.25
N ALA A 222 -14.88 -6.17 -11.89
CA ALA A 222 -15.73 -6.89 -12.83
C ALA A 222 -16.62 -5.97 -13.67
N ALA A 223 -17.18 -4.91 -13.06
CA ALA A 223 -17.99 -3.92 -13.77
C ALA A 223 -17.16 -3.09 -14.77
N GLN A 224 -15.93 -2.74 -14.44
CA GLN A 224 -15.04 -2.00 -15.34
C GLN A 224 -14.53 -2.85 -16.51
N LEU A 225 -14.19 -4.11 -16.26
CA LEU A 225 -13.73 -5.04 -17.32
C LEU A 225 -14.79 -5.26 -18.43
N LYS A 226 -16.08 -5.14 -18.10
CA LYS A 226 -17.16 -5.18 -19.09
C LYS A 226 -17.19 -3.96 -20.02
N ARG A 227 -16.53 -2.86 -19.63
CA ARG A 227 -16.56 -1.57 -20.36
C ARG A 227 -15.24 -1.26 -21.06
N LEU A 228 -14.15 -1.86 -20.61
CA LEU A 228 -12.80 -1.59 -21.11
C LEU A 228 -12.34 -2.72 -22.03
N LYS A 229 -11.68 -2.36 -23.12
CA LYS A 229 -10.93 -3.32 -23.92
C LYS A 229 -9.53 -3.45 -23.32
N ILE A 230 -9.22 -4.61 -22.74
CA ILE A 230 -7.92 -4.89 -22.17
C ILE A 230 -7.09 -5.62 -23.22
N GLU A 231 -5.92 -5.07 -23.56
CA GLU A 231 -5.00 -5.66 -24.53
C GLU A 231 -4.07 -6.71 -23.88
N ALA A 232 -3.76 -6.55 -22.58
CA ALA A 232 -2.90 -7.45 -21.84
C ALA A 232 -3.52 -8.85 -21.66
N LYS A 233 -2.68 -9.85 -21.47
CA LYS A 233 -3.12 -11.19 -21.06
C LYS A 233 -3.68 -11.12 -19.66
N MET A 234 -4.90 -11.64 -19.48
CA MET A 234 -5.64 -11.59 -18.22
C MET A 234 -5.35 -12.82 -17.37
N TYR A 235 -5.05 -12.61 -16.08
CA TYR A 235 -4.75 -13.65 -15.09
C TYR A 235 -5.64 -13.42 -13.85
N PRO A 236 -6.94 -13.81 -13.90
CA PRO A 236 -7.84 -13.70 -12.78
C PRO A 236 -7.44 -14.64 -11.63
N PHE A 237 -7.68 -14.22 -10.39
CA PHE A 237 -7.62 -15.10 -9.23
C PHE A 237 -8.90 -15.02 -8.40
N THR A 238 -9.26 -16.11 -7.73
CA THR A 238 -10.47 -16.24 -6.92
C THR A 238 -10.27 -17.21 -5.75
N GLU A 239 -11.05 -17.03 -4.67
CA GLU A 239 -11.14 -18.00 -3.58
C GLU A 239 -12.14 -19.12 -3.86
N GLN A 240 -12.87 -19.03 -4.97
CA GLN A 240 -13.88 -20.04 -5.35
C GLN A 240 -13.22 -21.15 -6.15
N ASP A 241 -13.85 -22.33 -6.15
CA ASP A 241 -13.48 -23.42 -7.03
C ASP A 241 -13.92 -23.07 -8.45
N GLU A 242 -12.97 -22.53 -9.23
CA GLU A 242 -13.19 -21.97 -10.56
C GLU A 242 -12.06 -22.37 -11.49
N THR A 243 -12.34 -23.31 -12.39
CA THR A 243 -11.36 -23.89 -13.30
C THR A 243 -10.89 -22.95 -14.41
N THR A 244 -11.56 -21.83 -14.63
CA THR A 244 -11.17 -20.81 -15.63
C THR A 244 -10.25 -19.74 -15.07
N ALA A 245 -10.14 -19.60 -13.75
CA ALA A 245 -9.22 -18.66 -13.10
C ALA A 245 -7.77 -19.14 -13.20
N SER A 246 -6.83 -18.18 -13.19
CA SER A 246 -5.39 -18.47 -13.22
C SER A 246 -4.83 -18.86 -11.86
N ALA A 247 -5.50 -18.48 -10.77
CA ALA A 247 -5.28 -19.04 -9.45
C ALA A 247 -6.62 -19.15 -8.72
N TYR A 248 -6.87 -20.29 -8.07
CA TYR A 248 -8.13 -20.54 -7.38
C TYR A 248 -7.91 -21.47 -6.17
N LEU A 249 -8.93 -21.59 -5.32
CA LEU A 249 -8.93 -22.48 -4.15
C LEU A 249 -9.79 -23.73 -4.46
N GLU A 250 -9.21 -24.91 -4.40
CA GLU A 250 -9.88 -26.19 -4.57
C GLU A 250 -9.43 -27.16 -3.48
N ASP A 251 -10.37 -27.77 -2.76
CA ASP A 251 -10.11 -28.76 -1.69
C ASP A 251 -9.05 -28.31 -0.66
N GLY A 252 -9.04 -27.04 -0.28
CA GLY A 252 -8.09 -26.47 0.67
C GLY A 252 -6.68 -26.23 0.11
N LYS A 253 -6.49 -26.39 -1.20
CA LYS A 253 -5.26 -26.07 -1.92
C LYS A 253 -5.43 -24.86 -2.82
N VAL A 254 -4.41 -24.05 -2.92
CA VAL A 254 -4.29 -23.00 -3.93
C VAL A 254 -3.68 -23.60 -5.17
N ILE A 255 -4.42 -23.55 -6.26
CA ILE A 255 -4.00 -24.02 -7.56
C ILE A 255 -3.57 -22.81 -8.40
N PHE A 256 -2.41 -22.90 -9.04
CA PHE A 256 -1.92 -21.90 -9.99
C PHE A 256 -1.84 -22.51 -11.37
N HIS A 257 -2.53 -21.91 -12.32
CA HIS A 257 -2.58 -22.35 -13.70
C HIS A 257 -2.10 -21.23 -14.64
N THR A 258 -0.81 -21.26 -15.00
CA THR A 258 -0.19 -20.27 -15.89
C THR A 258 0.44 -20.98 -17.10
N GLY A 259 -0.38 -21.39 -18.07
CA GLY A 259 0.07 -22.14 -19.26
C GLY A 259 -0.15 -23.64 -19.13
N SER A 260 0.83 -24.45 -19.58
CA SER A 260 0.70 -25.93 -19.61
C SER A 260 1.02 -26.61 -18.27
N GLU A 261 1.51 -25.87 -17.30
CA GLU A 261 1.95 -26.42 -16.03
C GLU A 261 1.12 -25.88 -14.87
N GLU A 262 0.72 -26.77 -13.97
CA GLU A 262 -0.01 -26.46 -12.75
C GLU A 262 0.92 -26.55 -11.53
N MET A 263 0.72 -25.66 -10.57
CA MET A 263 1.37 -25.71 -9.27
C MET A 263 0.28 -25.66 -8.19
N GLU A 264 0.41 -26.52 -7.19
CA GLU A 264 -0.47 -26.51 -6.02
C GLU A 264 0.31 -26.27 -4.72
N ILE A 265 -0.34 -25.62 -3.74
CA ILE A 265 0.17 -25.45 -2.39
C ILE A 265 -1.02 -25.54 -1.42
N SER A 266 -0.86 -26.25 -0.30
CA SER A 266 -1.89 -26.26 0.74
C SER A 266 -2.07 -24.86 1.32
N ARG A 267 -3.34 -24.43 1.50
CA ARG A 267 -3.66 -23.17 2.19
C ARG A 267 -3.03 -23.10 3.58
N ASP A 268 -2.93 -24.26 4.25
CA ASP A 268 -2.35 -24.37 5.60
C ASP A 268 -0.83 -24.25 5.61
N GLU A 269 -0.15 -24.45 4.49
CA GLU A 269 1.30 -24.26 4.34
C GLU A 269 1.66 -22.80 4.07
N LEU A 270 0.74 -21.98 3.56
CA LEU A 270 1.02 -20.55 3.36
C LEU A 270 1.43 -19.89 4.69
N ALA A 271 2.52 -19.12 4.68
CA ALA A 271 2.99 -18.37 5.85
C ALA A 271 1.94 -17.37 6.35
N LEU A 272 1.32 -16.66 5.42
CA LEU A 272 0.33 -15.64 5.70
C LEU A 272 -1.08 -16.25 5.75
N LYS A 273 -1.77 -16.12 6.89
CA LYS A 273 -3.11 -16.67 7.12
C LYS A 273 -4.21 -15.63 6.88
N GLY A 274 -5.44 -16.10 6.74
CA GLY A 274 -6.64 -15.29 6.49
C GLY A 274 -6.94 -15.09 4.99
N LEU A 275 -8.19 -14.73 4.69
CA LEU A 275 -8.71 -14.66 3.32
C LEU A 275 -7.96 -13.62 2.47
N HIS A 276 -7.75 -12.40 2.99
CA HIS A 276 -7.03 -11.36 2.23
C HIS A 276 -5.57 -11.73 1.95
N ASN A 277 -4.93 -12.49 2.83
CA ASN A 277 -3.57 -12.99 2.61
C ASN A 277 -3.52 -14.14 1.60
N LEU A 278 -4.60 -14.92 1.49
CA LEU A 278 -4.77 -15.86 0.40
C LEU A 278 -4.74 -15.13 -0.95
N TYR A 279 -5.49 -14.02 -1.09
CA TYR A 279 -5.44 -13.17 -2.30
C TYR A 279 -4.06 -12.59 -2.56
N ASN A 280 -3.38 -12.11 -1.52
CA ASN A 280 -2.00 -11.60 -1.65
C ASN A 280 -1.04 -12.69 -2.14
N SER A 281 -1.18 -13.92 -1.63
CA SER A 281 -0.36 -15.07 -2.04
C SER A 281 -0.65 -15.51 -3.47
N MET A 282 -1.93 -15.53 -3.87
CA MET A 282 -2.32 -15.83 -5.25
C MET A 282 -1.74 -14.81 -6.24
N ALA A 283 -1.89 -13.52 -5.97
CA ALA A 283 -1.38 -12.47 -6.84
C ALA A 283 0.16 -12.46 -6.94
N ALA A 284 0.86 -12.68 -5.83
CA ALA A 284 2.32 -12.77 -5.80
C ALA A 284 2.83 -14.03 -6.52
N GLY A 285 2.19 -15.18 -6.28
CA GLY A 285 2.51 -16.44 -6.95
C GLY A 285 2.30 -16.36 -8.47
N LEU A 286 1.19 -15.77 -8.94
CA LEU A 286 0.94 -15.52 -10.35
C LEU A 286 2.01 -14.59 -10.96
N SER A 287 2.36 -13.50 -10.27
CA SER A 287 3.40 -12.58 -10.75
C SER A 287 4.74 -13.29 -10.97
N ALA A 288 5.12 -14.17 -10.04
CA ALA A 288 6.33 -14.95 -10.12
C ALA A 288 6.24 -16.04 -11.22
N SER A 289 5.09 -16.71 -11.36
CA SER A 289 4.87 -17.72 -12.40
C SER A 289 4.97 -17.12 -13.80
N ILE A 290 4.41 -15.93 -14.03
CA ILE A 290 4.50 -15.18 -15.30
C ILE A 290 5.96 -14.83 -15.63
N LEU A 291 6.78 -14.59 -14.61
CA LEU A 291 8.24 -14.38 -14.76
C LEU A 291 9.03 -15.69 -14.91
N ASN A 292 8.37 -16.83 -15.04
CA ASN A 292 8.96 -18.16 -15.18
C ASN A 292 9.84 -18.58 -13.99
N ILE A 293 9.49 -18.15 -12.78
CA ILE A 293 10.13 -18.63 -11.56
C ILE A 293 9.75 -20.09 -11.32
N LYS A 294 10.72 -20.91 -10.89
CA LYS A 294 10.51 -22.33 -10.61
C LYS A 294 9.47 -22.52 -9.51
N LYS A 295 8.54 -23.46 -9.70
CA LYS A 295 7.44 -23.77 -8.77
C LYS A 295 7.91 -24.02 -7.33
N ASP A 296 8.99 -24.78 -7.16
CA ASP A 296 9.54 -25.08 -5.83
C ASP A 296 10.09 -23.84 -5.11
N VAL A 297 10.58 -22.85 -5.86
CA VAL A 297 11.01 -21.57 -5.27
C VAL A 297 9.80 -20.76 -4.84
N ILE A 298 8.77 -20.67 -5.71
CA ILE A 298 7.52 -19.96 -5.37
C ILE A 298 6.89 -20.58 -4.12
N ARG A 299 6.76 -21.93 -4.08
CA ARG A 299 6.16 -22.63 -2.95
C ARG A 299 6.89 -22.32 -1.65
N ARG A 300 8.21 -22.55 -1.60
CA ARG A 300 9.01 -22.27 -0.39
C ARG A 300 8.90 -20.82 0.07
N ALA A 301 8.98 -19.87 -0.87
CA ALA A 301 8.88 -18.46 -0.53
C ALA A 301 7.49 -18.07 -0.01
N LEU A 302 6.41 -18.74 -0.44
CA LEU A 302 5.07 -18.55 0.10
C LEU A 302 4.90 -19.21 1.48
N GLU A 303 5.68 -20.26 1.80
CA GLU A 303 5.68 -20.98 3.08
C GLU A 303 6.49 -20.27 4.16
N ASP A 304 7.59 -19.60 3.80
CA ASP A 304 8.58 -19.04 4.73
C ASP A 304 8.56 -17.50 4.84
N PHE A 305 7.64 -16.84 4.15
CA PHE A 305 7.56 -15.37 4.17
C PHE A 305 7.25 -14.84 5.57
N GLU A 306 8.13 -13.99 6.09
CA GLU A 306 7.89 -13.31 7.37
C GLU A 306 6.80 -12.25 7.23
N ALA A 307 5.90 -12.19 8.25
CA ALA A 307 4.79 -11.24 8.27
C ALA A 307 5.27 -9.78 8.12
N VAL A 308 4.51 -9.01 7.36
CA VAL A 308 4.76 -7.58 7.19
C VAL A 308 4.49 -6.85 8.50
N GLU A 309 5.46 -6.09 8.97
CA GLU A 309 5.36 -5.30 10.20
C GLU A 309 4.11 -4.40 10.20
N HIS A 310 3.42 -4.32 11.33
CA HIS A 310 2.15 -3.62 11.52
C HIS A 310 0.95 -4.16 10.72
N ARG A 311 1.04 -5.39 10.17
CA ARG A 311 -0.09 -6.08 9.51
C ARG A 311 -0.35 -7.44 10.15
N LEU A 312 -1.37 -7.52 10.99
CA LEU A 312 -1.69 -8.70 11.79
C LEU A 312 -0.44 -9.32 12.46
N GLU A 313 0.53 -8.45 12.76
CA GLU A 313 1.81 -8.80 13.35
C GLU A 313 1.59 -9.35 14.76
N TYR A 314 1.97 -10.61 14.99
CA TYR A 314 2.00 -11.16 16.34
C TYR A 314 3.07 -10.45 17.18
N VAL A 315 2.69 -9.92 18.34
CA VAL A 315 3.61 -9.20 19.22
C VAL A 315 4.06 -10.08 20.40
N ALA A 316 3.09 -10.63 21.14
CA ALA A 316 3.35 -11.48 22.30
C ALA A 316 2.06 -12.20 22.74
N THR A 317 2.23 -13.23 23.60
CA THR A 317 1.17 -13.77 24.44
C THR A 317 1.53 -13.52 25.90
N ILE A 318 0.66 -12.83 26.65
CA ILE A 318 0.85 -12.44 28.03
C ILE A 318 -0.36 -12.86 28.84
N ASP A 319 -0.19 -13.58 29.91
CA ASP A 319 -1.25 -14.13 30.75
C ASP A 319 -2.31 -14.91 29.91
N GLY A 320 -1.86 -15.63 28.88
CA GLY A 320 -2.73 -16.36 27.95
C GLY A 320 -3.50 -15.50 26.95
N VAL A 321 -3.31 -14.17 26.94
CA VAL A 321 -3.90 -13.21 25.98
C VAL A 321 -2.91 -12.95 24.85
N ARG A 322 -3.39 -13.09 23.61
CA ARG A 322 -2.61 -12.82 22.40
C ARG A 322 -2.70 -11.35 22.02
N TYR A 323 -1.59 -10.71 21.73
CA TYR A 323 -1.52 -9.31 21.26
C TYR A 323 -1.11 -9.25 19.79
N VAL A 324 -1.95 -8.59 18.96
CA VAL A 324 -1.76 -8.50 17.49
C VAL A 324 -1.76 -7.05 17.05
N ASN A 325 -0.72 -6.66 16.34
CA ASN A 325 -0.53 -5.32 15.79
C ASN A 325 -0.95 -5.26 14.32
N ASP A 326 -2.04 -4.59 14.06
CA ASP A 326 -2.54 -4.29 12.71
C ASP A 326 -2.70 -2.77 12.52
N SER A 327 -1.74 -2.01 13.03
CA SER A 327 -1.76 -0.54 12.99
C SER A 327 -1.90 0.04 11.58
N LYS A 328 -1.52 -0.71 10.55
CA LYS A 328 -1.66 -0.32 9.14
C LYS A 328 -3.10 -0.38 8.63
N ALA A 329 -4.05 -0.92 9.38
CA ALA A 329 -5.48 -0.91 9.07
C ALA A 329 -6.07 0.50 9.26
N THR A 330 -5.85 1.38 8.29
CA THR A 330 -6.25 2.80 8.32
C THR A 330 -7.60 3.08 7.66
N ASN A 331 -8.35 2.03 7.32
CA ASN A 331 -9.71 2.07 6.80
C ASN A 331 -10.55 0.88 7.32
N VAL A 332 -11.86 0.98 7.17
CA VAL A 332 -12.83 0.00 7.71
C VAL A 332 -12.64 -1.37 7.05
N ASN A 333 -12.42 -1.41 5.75
CA ASN A 333 -12.24 -2.67 5.02
C ASN A 333 -11.00 -3.46 5.48
N SER A 334 -9.90 -2.77 5.82
CA SER A 334 -8.73 -3.44 6.41
C SER A 334 -9.05 -4.09 7.75
N CYS A 335 -9.80 -3.40 8.62
CA CYS A 335 -10.24 -3.93 9.90
C CYS A 335 -11.24 -5.09 9.71
N TRP A 336 -12.07 -5.05 8.68
CA TRP A 336 -12.99 -6.14 8.32
C TRP A 336 -12.21 -7.46 8.14
N TYR A 337 -11.14 -7.43 7.32
CA TYR A 337 -10.29 -8.61 7.11
C TYR A 337 -9.52 -9.03 8.37
N ALA A 338 -9.10 -8.06 9.19
CA ALA A 338 -8.44 -8.38 10.46
C ALA A 338 -9.41 -9.13 11.39
N LEU A 339 -10.64 -8.66 11.53
CA LEU A 339 -11.68 -9.33 12.34
C LEU A 339 -12.10 -10.66 11.74
N GLU A 340 -12.21 -10.76 10.41
CA GLU A 340 -12.53 -12.03 9.72
C GLU A 340 -11.53 -13.12 10.13
N SER A 341 -10.24 -12.80 10.12
CA SER A 341 -9.16 -13.73 10.41
C SER A 341 -9.04 -14.15 11.88
N MET A 342 -9.71 -13.47 12.82
CA MET A 342 -9.67 -13.81 14.24
C MET A 342 -10.52 -15.05 14.53
N THR A 343 -9.90 -15.99 15.24
CA THR A 343 -10.54 -17.26 15.67
C THR A 343 -10.88 -17.31 17.16
N THR A 344 -10.51 -16.27 17.90
CA THR A 344 -10.72 -16.13 19.36
C THR A 344 -11.54 -14.87 19.64
N PRO A 345 -12.15 -14.73 20.83
CA PRO A 345 -12.77 -13.46 21.21
C PRO A 345 -11.76 -12.31 21.20
N VAL A 346 -12.23 -11.11 20.80
CA VAL A 346 -11.38 -9.96 20.53
C VAL A 346 -11.68 -8.82 21.49
N VAL A 347 -10.62 -8.20 22.03
CA VAL A 347 -10.66 -6.84 22.57
C VAL A 347 -10.04 -5.93 21.49
N LEU A 348 -10.84 -5.04 20.90
CA LEU A 348 -10.48 -4.28 19.71
C LEU A 348 -10.09 -2.85 20.05
N ILE A 349 -8.95 -2.38 19.57
CA ILE A 349 -8.57 -0.96 19.60
C ILE A 349 -8.97 -0.33 18.27
N LEU A 350 -9.93 0.61 18.34
CA LEU A 350 -10.41 1.42 17.22
C LEU A 350 -10.10 2.89 17.44
N GLY A 351 -10.05 3.67 16.35
CA GLY A 351 -9.99 5.13 16.44
C GLY A 351 -8.76 5.75 15.80
N GLY A 352 -8.76 7.07 15.82
CA GLY A 352 -7.84 7.94 15.13
C GLY A 352 -8.58 8.97 14.29
N LYS A 353 -7.91 9.58 13.31
CA LYS A 353 -8.52 10.57 12.42
C LYS A 353 -9.50 9.89 11.45
N ASP A 354 -10.80 10.04 11.70
CA ASP A 354 -11.87 9.54 10.84
C ASP A 354 -11.92 10.30 9.50
N LYS A 355 -12.07 9.59 8.39
CA LYS A 355 -12.16 10.14 7.02
C LYS A 355 -13.58 10.02 6.42
N GLY A 356 -14.60 9.92 7.25
CA GLY A 356 -15.97 9.64 6.82
C GLY A 356 -16.31 8.16 6.79
N ASN A 357 -15.70 7.36 7.68
CA ASN A 357 -15.88 5.91 7.74
C ASN A 357 -17.37 5.50 7.94
N ASP A 358 -17.78 4.45 7.27
CA ASP A 358 -19.02 3.72 7.54
C ASP A 358 -18.65 2.40 8.24
N TYR A 359 -19.04 2.26 9.51
CA TYR A 359 -18.70 1.08 10.31
C TYR A 359 -19.69 -0.08 10.17
N THR A 360 -20.73 0.06 9.35
CA THR A 360 -21.72 -1.01 9.11
C THR A 360 -21.10 -2.28 8.54
N GLU A 361 -20.02 -2.14 7.75
CA GLU A 361 -19.32 -3.28 7.16
C GLU A 361 -18.71 -4.22 8.22
N ILE A 362 -18.17 -3.69 9.33
CA ILE A 362 -17.56 -4.50 10.40
C ILE A 362 -18.53 -4.91 11.50
N GLU A 363 -19.75 -4.35 11.53
CA GLU A 363 -20.73 -4.61 12.58
C GLU A 363 -21.02 -6.10 12.81
N PRO A 364 -21.19 -6.95 11.77
CA PRO A 364 -21.43 -8.39 11.96
C PRO A 364 -20.33 -9.08 12.76
N PHE A 365 -19.05 -8.81 12.44
CA PHE A 365 -17.93 -9.39 13.17
C PHE A 365 -17.76 -8.80 14.56
N VAL A 366 -18.03 -7.51 14.73
CA VAL A 366 -18.02 -6.87 16.04
C VAL A 366 -19.02 -7.56 16.97
N LYS A 367 -20.26 -7.76 16.54
CA LYS A 367 -21.28 -8.47 17.32
C LYS A 367 -20.93 -9.93 17.62
N GLN A 368 -20.23 -10.60 16.70
CA GLN A 368 -19.90 -12.01 16.82
C GLN A 368 -18.66 -12.28 17.66
N LYS A 369 -17.63 -11.44 17.54
CA LYS A 369 -16.27 -11.73 18.02
C LYS A 369 -15.75 -10.73 19.05
N VAL A 370 -16.25 -9.48 19.07
CA VAL A 370 -15.69 -8.42 19.90
C VAL A 370 -16.39 -8.32 21.24
N LYS A 371 -15.66 -8.55 22.32
CA LYS A 371 -16.18 -8.45 23.70
C LYS A 371 -16.01 -7.06 24.32
N ALA A 372 -15.05 -6.27 23.80
CA ALA A 372 -14.85 -4.88 24.21
C ALA A 372 -14.17 -4.07 23.12
N ILE A 373 -14.48 -2.77 23.06
CA ILE A 373 -13.79 -1.79 22.20
C ILE A 373 -13.08 -0.77 23.09
N VAL A 374 -11.83 -0.46 22.75
CA VAL A 374 -11.10 0.67 23.30
C VAL A 374 -10.96 1.71 22.18
N CYS A 375 -11.66 2.83 22.34
CA CYS A 375 -11.62 3.95 21.41
C CYS A 375 -10.40 4.82 21.66
N MET A 376 -9.49 4.91 20.70
CA MET A 376 -8.23 5.63 20.83
C MET A 376 -8.13 6.72 19.76
N GLY A 377 -8.49 7.93 20.11
CA GLY A 377 -8.49 9.09 19.22
C GLY A 377 -8.75 10.39 20.00
N VAL A 378 -8.54 11.52 19.35
CA VAL A 378 -8.87 12.84 19.92
C VAL A 378 -10.40 13.04 19.98
N ASP A 379 -11.13 12.49 19.00
CA ASP A 379 -12.59 12.53 18.94
C ASP A 379 -13.13 11.12 18.65
N ASN A 380 -13.79 10.53 19.65
CA ASN A 380 -14.38 9.20 19.61
C ASN A 380 -15.92 9.24 19.54
N ALA A 381 -16.55 10.40 19.41
CA ALA A 381 -18.01 10.54 19.47
C ALA A 381 -18.74 9.66 18.44
N LYS A 382 -18.19 9.56 17.23
CA LYS A 382 -18.77 8.73 16.17
C LYS A 382 -18.67 7.22 16.47
N LEU A 383 -17.60 6.77 17.10
CA LEU A 383 -17.43 5.39 17.53
C LEU A 383 -18.45 5.04 18.61
N HIS A 384 -18.61 5.88 19.62
CA HIS A 384 -19.63 5.72 20.65
C HIS A 384 -21.05 5.71 20.06
N ALA A 385 -21.37 6.69 19.22
CA ALA A 385 -22.70 6.74 18.57
C ALA A 385 -23.02 5.45 17.78
N PHE A 386 -22.02 4.79 17.24
CA PHE A 386 -22.22 3.57 16.47
C PHE A 386 -22.16 2.29 17.31
N PHE A 387 -21.22 2.18 18.27
CA PHE A 387 -20.89 0.90 18.93
C PHE A 387 -21.44 0.74 20.35
N ASP A 388 -21.85 1.79 21.07
CA ASP A 388 -22.27 1.71 22.49
C ASP A 388 -23.36 0.66 22.76
N SER A 389 -24.27 0.46 21.82
CA SER A 389 -25.35 -0.55 21.95
C SER A 389 -25.01 -1.91 21.33
N LYS A 390 -23.80 -2.09 20.80
CA LYS A 390 -23.45 -3.26 19.95
C LYS A 390 -22.34 -4.12 20.54
N VAL A 391 -21.67 -3.65 21.58
CA VAL A 391 -20.59 -4.40 22.29
C VAL A 391 -20.86 -4.40 23.79
N PRO A 392 -20.40 -5.45 24.51
CA PRO A 392 -20.59 -5.54 25.96
C PRO A 392 -19.89 -4.43 26.76
N ALA A 393 -18.74 -3.94 26.27
CA ALA A 393 -17.98 -2.89 26.94
C ALA A 393 -17.30 -1.97 25.90
N ILE A 394 -17.24 -0.67 26.24
CA ILE A 394 -16.52 0.33 25.44
C ILE A 394 -15.85 1.32 26.39
N ALA A 395 -14.64 1.77 26.06
CA ALA A 395 -13.89 2.74 26.85
C ALA A 395 -13.01 3.61 25.95
N ASP A 396 -12.76 4.85 26.39
CA ASP A 396 -11.84 5.76 25.70
C ASP A 396 -10.40 5.64 26.22
N ALA A 397 -9.43 5.93 25.38
CA ALA A 397 -8.04 6.06 25.72
C ALA A 397 -7.40 7.25 25.00
N GLY A 398 -6.65 8.06 25.73
CA GLY A 398 -5.93 9.23 25.21
C GLY A 398 -4.48 8.92 24.81
N SER A 399 -4.01 7.69 25.02
CA SER A 399 -2.66 7.26 24.68
C SER A 399 -2.61 5.75 24.44
N MET A 400 -1.55 5.28 23.79
CA MET A 400 -1.34 3.85 23.55
C MET A 400 -1.15 3.07 24.86
N ALA A 401 -0.45 3.62 25.83
CA ALA A 401 -0.26 2.98 27.13
C ALA A 401 -1.60 2.75 27.86
N GLU A 402 -2.46 3.77 27.88
CA GLU A 402 -3.81 3.67 28.45
C GLU A 402 -4.69 2.68 27.66
N ALA A 403 -4.59 2.67 26.34
CA ALA A 403 -5.35 1.73 25.50
C ALA A 403 -4.97 0.28 25.81
N VAL A 404 -3.67 -0.04 25.88
CA VAL A 404 -3.18 -1.38 26.20
C VAL A 404 -3.57 -1.80 27.62
N GLU A 405 -3.51 -0.91 28.60
CA GLU A 405 -3.94 -1.18 29.97
C GLU A 405 -5.44 -1.49 30.06
N LYS A 406 -6.28 -0.72 29.39
CA LYS A 406 -7.72 -0.97 29.34
C LYS A 406 -8.03 -2.29 28.59
N CYS A 407 -7.34 -2.57 27.49
CA CYS A 407 -7.45 -3.85 26.82
C CYS A 407 -7.13 -5.02 27.75
N ARG A 408 -6.04 -4.92 28.51
CA ARG A 408 -5.66 -5.93 29.51
C ARG A 408 -6.76 -6.15 30.56
N SER A 409 -7.43 -5.08 30.98
CA SER A 409 -8.50 -5.19 31.99
C SER A 409 -9.78 -5.88 31.46
N PHE A 410 -10.02 -5.82 30.14
CA PHE A 410 -11.16 -6.47 29.48
C PHE A 410 -10.83 -7.90 28.99
N ALA A 411 -9.56 -8.18 28.72
CA ALA A 411 -9.15 -9.46 28.17
C ALA A 411 -9.00 -10.54 29.26
N THR A 412 -9.28 -11.78 28.87
CA THR A 412 -9.08 -12.99 29.67
C THR A 412 -8.26 -14.00 28.87
N GLU A 413 -7.70 -15.02 29.54
CA GLU A 413 -6.97 -16.10 28.88
C GLU A 413 -7.75 -16.66 27.69
N GLY A 414 -7.08 -16.82 26.54
CA GLY A 414 -7.66 -17.26 25.28
C GLY A 414 -8.15 -16.12 24.36
N ASP A 415 -8.19 -14.88 24.84
CA ASP A 415 -8.60 -13.73 24.03
C ASP A 415 -7.45 -13.18 23.15
N THR A 416 -7.83 -12.40 22.14
CA THR A 416 -6.89 -11.59 21.36
C THR A 416 -7.13 -10.09 21.57
N VAL A 417 -6.12 -9.34 21.95
CA VAL A 417 -6.10 -7.89 21.87
C VAL A 417 -5.60 -7.51 20.48
N LEU A 418 -6.46 -6.84 19.71
CA LEU A 418 -6.22 -6.49 18.32
C LEU A 418 -6.17 -4.96 18.15
N LEU A 419 -5.02 -4.42 17.76
CA LEU A 419 -4.90 -3.05 17.27
C LEU A 419 -5.24 -3.02 15.78
N SER A 420 -6.49 -2.68 15.41
CA SER A 420 -6.91 -2.54 14.00
C SER A 420 -7.83 -1.32 13.85
N PRO A 421 -7.25 -0.11 13.75
CA PRO A 421 -7.88 1.14 14.16
C PRO A 421 -8.98 1.67 13.23
N CYS A 422 -9.16 1.19 12.01
CA CYS A 422 -10.03 1.74 10.94
C CYS A 422 -9.68 3.17 10.48
N CYS A 423 -8.84 3.89 11.22
CA CYS A 423 -8.61 5.32 11.06
C CYS A 423 -7.14 5.63 10.82
N ALA A 424 -6.88 6.78 10.16
CA ALA A 424 -5.52 7.31 10.07
C ALA A 424 -4.99 7.70 11.46
N SER A 425 -3.67 7.71 11.64
CA SER A 425 -3.02 7.86 12.95
C SER A 425 -2.64 9.30 13.31
N PHE A 426 -2.81 10.25 12.40
CA PHE A 426 -2.23 11.59 12.47
C PHE A 426 -2.84 12.55 13.52
N ASP A 427 -3.76 12.08 14.34
CA ASP A 427 -4.32 12.81 15.47
C ASP A 427 -3.50 12.66 16.76
N LEU A 428 -3.08 11.43 17.10
CA LEU A 428 -2.28 11.13 18.29
C LEU A 428 -0.84 10.69 17.99
N PHE A 429 -0.54 10.31 16.75
CA PHE A 429 0.74 9.72 16.37
C PHE A 429 1.31 10.38 15.11
N LYS A 430 2.62 10.26 14.91
CA LYS A 430 3.31 10.79 13.73
C LYS A 430 2.99 10.01 12.46
N SER A 431 2.76 8.71 12.57
CA SER A 431 2.42 7.80 11.48
C SER A 431 1.79 6.51 12.03
N TYR A 432 1.32 5.62 11.14
CA TYR A 432 0.83 4.30 11.56
C TYR A 432 1.98 3.42 12.10
N GLU A 433 3.19 3.60 11.60
CA GLU A 433 4.38 2.92 12.13
C GLU A 433 4.64 3.35 13.58
N ASP A 434 4.65 4.64 13.85
CA ASP A 434 4.81 5.16 15.22
C ASP A 434 3.73 4.62 16.16
N ARG A 435 2.47 4.57 15.72
CA ARG A 435 1.36 3.95 16.47
C ARG A 435 1.61 2.47 16.74
N GLY A 436 2.05 1.72 15.75
CA GLY A 436 2.36 0.30 15.87
C GLY A 436 3.58 0.01 16.76
N GLU A 437 4.63 0.83 16.66
CA GLU A 437 5.81 0.71 17.53
C GLU A 437 5.46 0.99 19.01
N GLN A 438 4.65 2.01 19.27
CA GLN A 438 4.19 2.29 20.63
C GLN A 438 3.34 1.14 21.19
N PHE A 439 2.49 0.50 20.38
CA PHE A 439 1.73 -0.68 20.78
C PHE A 439 2.68 -1.83 21.15
N LYS A 440 3.64 -2.16 20.30
CA LYS A 440 4.64 -3.20 20.56
C LYS A 440 5.44 -2.93 21.84
N ALA A 441 5.86 -1.68 22.03
CA ALA A 441 6.60 -1.26 23.21
C ALA A 441 5.78 -1.42 24.50
N CYS A 442 4.51 -0.98 24.51
CA CYS A 442 3.60 -1.12 25.65
C CYS A 442 3.34 -2.60 25.98
N VAL A 443 3.08 -3.43 24.98
CA VAL A 443 2.86 -4.87 25.16
C VAL A 443 4.12 -5.55 25.71
N ARG A 444 5.30 -5.30 25.13
CA ARG A 444 6.56 -5.89 25.60
C ARG A 444 6.93 -5.46 27.03
N ALA A 445 6.55 -4.24 27.43
CA ALA A 445 6.77 -3.76 28.80
C ALA A 445 5.99 -4.56 29.85
N MET A 446 4.90 -5.22 29.48
CA MET A 446 4.11 -6.09 30.38
C MET A 446 4.74 -7.47 30.60
N GLN A 447 5.76 -7.85 29.83
CA GLN A 447 6.49 -9.13 30.00
C GLN A 447 7.52 -9.08 31.14
N LYS A 448 7.76 -7.89 31.70
CA LYS A 448 8.68 -7.66 32.81
C LYS A 448 7.93 -7.65 34.15
#